data_9a00c98cae2462856bf4f6aff89473f5
#
_entry.id   9a00c98cae2462856bf4f6aff89473f5
#
_cell.length_a   1.000
_cell.length_b   1.000
_cell.length_c   1.000
_cell.angle_alpha   90.00
_cell.angle_beta   90.00
_cell.angle_gamma   90.00
#
_symmetry.space_group_name_H-M   'P 1'
#
loop_
_entity.id
_entity.type
_entity.pdbx_description
1 polymer ?
#
loop_
_entity_poly.entity_id
_entity_poly.type
_entity_poly.pdbx_seq_one_letter_code
_entity_poly.pdbx_strand_id
1 'polypeptide(L)'
;MRIEEKLKAMRLELPPVADPAGLYVYTRRVGNLVYVSGQTPDINSVLQIKGVVGETLSLEEGKKAAKLSALNVLSVLKRELGDLDRVKQFVHLTGFVRCAKDFEDHPQVINGASELFRDLYGEAGVGTRIALGAYELPEGAATEITAIVEVTD
;
A
#
# COMPACT_ATOMS: atom_id res chain seq x y z
N MET A 1 19.23 1.79 1.70
CA MET A 1 19.39 1.23 3.07
C MET A 1 18.80 2.12 4.14
N ARG A 2 18.83 3.44 3.95
CA ARG A 2 18.23 4.39 4.92
C ARG A 2 16.75 4.12 5.19
N ILE A 3 15.97 3.80 4.17
CA ILE A 3 14.53 3.51 4.33
C ILE A 3 14.34 2.20 5.11
N GLU A 4 15.14 1.20 4.85
CA GLU A 4 15.06 -0.08 5.58
C GLU A 4 15.47 0.07 7.04
N GLU A 5 16.42 0.96 7.33
CA GLU A 5 16.79 1.29 8.71
C GLU A 5 15.65 1.98 9.43
N LYS A 6 14.93 2.89 8.75
CA LYS A 6 13.74 3.54 9.31
C LYS A 6 12.64 2.54 9.61
N LEU A 7 12.38 1.60 8.69
CA LEU A 7 11.41 0.53 8.92
C LEU A 7 11.77 -0.25 10.18
N LYS A 8 13.03 -0.62 10.32
CA LYS A 8 13.52 -1.36 11.48
C LYS A 8 13.34 -0.56 12.77
N ALA A 9 13.65 0.74 12.75
CA ALA A 9 13.47 1.62 13.89
C ALA A 9 11.98 1.76 14.29
N MET A 10 11.08 1.67 13.32
CA MET A 10 9.64 1.68 13.52
C MET A 10 9.09 0.30 13.91
N ARG A 11 9.96 -0.72 14.00
CA ARG A 11 9.59 -2.12 14.29
C ARG A 11 8.63 -2.69 13.24
N LEU A 12 8.83 -2.32 11.99
CA LEU A 12 8.05 -2.81 10.85
C LEU A 12 8.90 -3.75 10.00
N GLU A 13 8.30 -4.87 9.61
CA GLU A 13 8.91 -5.82 8.69
C GLU A 13 8.15 -5.79 7.35
N LEU A 14 8.90 -5.85 6.26
CA LEU A 14 8.29 -5.99 4.95
C LEU A 14 7.76 -7.42 4.79
N PRO A 15 6.48 -7.60 4.42
CA PRO A 15 5.95 -8.93 4.15
C PRO A 15 6.74 -9.63 3.03
N PRO A 16 6.89 -10.96 3.09
CA PRO A 16 7.48 -11.71 1.99
C PRO A 16 6.67 -11.54 0.71
N VAL A 17 7.35 -11.57 -0.44
CA VAL A 17 6.72 -11.44 -1.76
C VAL A 17 6.62 -12.81 -2.39
N ALA A 18 5.39 -13.29 -2.58
CA ALA A 18 5.09 -14.49 -3.36
C ALA A 18 4.89 -14.13 -4.83
N ASP A 19 4.80 -15.12 -5.71
CA ASP A 19 4.48 -14.87 -7.11
C ASP A 19 3.01 -14.40 -7.25
N PRO A 20 2.71 -13.56 -8.28
CA PRO A 20 1.35 -13.08 -8.48
C PRO A 20 0.35 -14.23 -8.62
N ALA A 21 -0.84 -14.05 -8.03
CA ALA A 21 -1.90 -15.06 -8.07
C ALA A 21 -2.63 -15.11 -9.41
N GLY A 22 -2.38 -14.16 -10.31
CA GLY A 22 -3.05 -14.05 -11.60
C GLY A 22 -2.08 -13.73 -12.73
N LEU A 23 -2.65 -13.44 -13.88
CA LEU A 23 -1.88 -13.11 -15.09
C LEU A 23 -1.52 -11.62 -15.09
N TYR A 24 -0.56 -11.23 -14.25
CA TYR A 24 -0.05 -9.88 -14.16
C TYR A 24 1.32 -9.87 -13.48
N VAL A 25 1.99 -8.73 -13.49
CA VAL A 25 3.25 -8.50 -12.76
C VAL A 25 2.98 -7.51 -11.62
N TYR A 26 3.79 -7.57 -10.58
CA TYR A 26 3.65 -6.62 -9.46
C TYR A 26 4.09 -5.21 -9.81
N THR A 27 5.10 -5.10 -10.68
CA THR A 27 5.68 -3.81 -11.05
C THR A 27 5.93 -3.75 -12.54
N ARG A 28 5.78 -2.54 -13.10
CA ARG A 28 6.14 -2.26 -14.49
C ARG A 28 6.87 -0.93 -14.52
N ARG A 29 8.09 -0.94 -15.02
CA ARG A 29 8.90 0.27 -15.16
C ARG A 29 8.76 0.86 -16.55
N VAL A 30 8.52 2.18 -16.62
CA VAL A 30 8.51 2.96 -17.86
C VAL A 30 9.35 4.20 -17.61
N GLY A 31 10.54 4.27 -18.22
CA GLY A 31 11.50 5.33 -17.90
C GLY A 31 11.89 5.27 -16.42
N ASN A 32 11.66 6.37 -15.72
CA ASN A 32 11.91 6.45 -14.28
C ASN A 32 10.64 6.30 -13.43
N LEU A 33 9.55 5.85 -14.04
CA LEU A 33 8.31 5.57 -13.33
C LEU A 33 8.13 4.07 -13.14
N VAL A 34 7.73 3.67 -11.94
CA VAL A 34 7.35 2.29 -11.64
C VAL A 34 5.89 2.26 -11.21
N TYR A 35 5.10 1.49 -11.95
CA TYR A 35 3.69 1.24 -11.65
C TYR A 35 3.62 0.00 -10.78
N VAL A 36 2.89 0.09 -9.68
CA VAL A 36 2.73 -1.01 -8.71
C VAL A 36 1.31 -1.53 -8.77
N SER A 37 1.15 -2.83 -8.98
CA SER A 37 -0.16 -3.49 -8.97
C SER A 37 -0.81 -3.41 -7.59
N GLY A 38 -2.13 -3.54 -7.54
CA GLY A 38 -2.90 -3.50 -6.32
C GLY A 38 -2.40 -4.48 -5.27
N GLN A 39 -2.21 -3.98 -4.05
CA GLN A 39 -1.75 -4.76 -2.90
C GLN A 39 -2.82 -4.77 -1.83
N THR A 40 -3.20 -5.98 -1.40
CA THR A 40 -4.13 -6.21 -0.30
C THR A 40 -3.37 -6.39 1.01
N PRO A 41 -4.05 -6.35 2.18
CA PRO A 41 -3.36 -6.43 3.46
C PRO A 41 -3.02 -7.88 3.85
N ASP A 42 -2.05 -8.45 3.13
CA ASP A 42 -1.62 -9.83 3.28
C ASP A 42 -0.27 -9.92 3.99
N ILE A 43 0.00 -11.07 4.60
CA ILE A 43 1.33 -11.48 5.03
C ILE A 43 1.54 -12.89 4.50
N ASN A 44 2.59 -13.07 3.68
CA ASN A 44 2.93 -14.35 3.07
C ASN A 44 1.73 -14.94 2.32
N SER A 45 1.06 -14.11 1.53
CA SER A 45 -0.13 -14.47 0.73
C SER A 45 -1.38 -14.84 1.54
N VAL A 46 -1.36 -14.62 2.85
CA VAL A 46 -2.51 -14.85 3.73
C VAL A 46 -3.12 -13.51 4.11
N LEU A 47 -4.38 -13.32 3.73
CA LEU A 47 -5.12 -12.09 4.05
C LEU A 47 -5.26 -11.95 5.57
N GLN A 48 -4.83 -10.80 6.11
CA GLN A 48 -4.81 -10.52 7.54
C GLN A 48 -6.03 -9.74 8.02
N ILE A 49 -6.56 -8.85 7.19
CA ILE A 49 -7.67 -7.98 7.58
C ILE A 49 -8.76 -8.07 6.51
N LYS A 50 -9.81 -8.74 6.87
CA LYS A 50 -10.96 -9.02 6.02
C LYS A 50 -12.20 -8.39 6.65
N GLY A 51 -13.03 -7.79 5.84
CA GLY A 51 -14.31 -7.26 6.31
C GLY A 51 -14.67 -5.94 5.67
N VAL A 52 -15.65 -5.29 6.27
CA VAL A 52 -16.29 -4.08 5.75
C VAL A 52 -16.06 -2.95 6.76
N VAL A 53 -15.28 -1.96 6.36
CA VAL A 53 -14.99 -0.81 7.23
C VAL A 53 -16.28 0.00 7.45
N GLY A 54 -16.56 0.29 8.71
CA GLY A 54 -17.81 0.94 9.11
C GLY A 54 -18.95 -0.03 9.40
N GLU A 55 -18.72 -1.33 9.27
CA GLU A 55 -19.70 -2.38 9.60
C GLU A 55 -19.04 -3.45 10.47
N THR A 56 -18.24 -4.35 9.89
CA THR A 56 -17.55 -5.41 10.65
C THR A 56 -16.17 -4.97 11.16
N LEU A 57 -15.63 -3.89 10.60
CA LEU A 57 -14.34 -3.32 10.98
C LEU A 57 -14.50 -1.87 11.37
N SER A 58 -13.72 -1.44 12.35
CA SER A 58 -13.62 -0.02 12.74
C SER A 58 -12.78 0.78 11.73
N LEU A 59 -12.86 2.10 11.82
CA LEU A 59 -11.97 3.00 11.08
C LEU A 59 -10.50 2.68 11.36
N GLU A 60 -10.15 2.46 12.63
CA GLU A 60 -8.77 2.16 13.01
C GLU A 60 -8.28 0.82 12.43
N GLU A 61 -9.15 -0.19 12.39
CA GLU A 61 -8.82 -1.46 11.74
C GLU A 61 -8.64 -1.27 10.22
N GLY A 62 -9.43 -0.40 9.61
CA GLY A 62 -9.27 -0.02 8.21
C GLY A 62 -7.93 0.67 7.96
N LYS A 63 -7.50 1.58 8.85
CA LYS A 63 -6.19 2.23 8.76
C LYS A 63 -5.05 1.22 8.86
N LYS A 64 -5.18 0.24 9.74
CA LYS A 64 -4.18 -0.84 9.85
C LYS A 64 -4.10 -1.67 8.58
N ALA A 65 -5.25 -1.94 7.95
CA ALA A 65 -5.30 -2.64 6.67
C ALA A 65 -4.57 -1.84 5.58
N ALA A 66 -4.83 -0.53 5.49
CA ALA A 66 -4.17 0.35 4.53
C ALA A 66 -2.65 0.37 4.75
N LYS A 67 -2.20 0.42 6.00
CA LYS A 67 -0.77 0.38 6.35
C LYS A 67 -0.14 -0.94 5.90
N LEU A 68 -0.80 -2.06 6.11
CA LEU A 68 -0.28 -3.36 5.69
C LEU A 68 -0.25 -3.48 4.16
N SER A 69 -1.29 -3.00 3.47
CA SER A 69 -1.28 -2.89 2.00
C SER A 69 -0.09 -2.05 1.52
N ALA A 70 0.20 -0.93 2.21
CA ALA A 70 1.34 -0.08 1.89
C ALA A 70 2.68 -0.78 2.13
N LEU A 71 2.80 -1.59 3.17
CA LEU A 71 4.00 -2.40 3.40
C LEU A 71 4.20 -3.39 2.25
N ASN A 72 3.13 -3.96 1.72
CA ASN A 72 3.22 -4.83 0.54
C ASN A 72 3.64 -4.06 -0.72
N VAL A 73 3.19 -2.81 -0.88
CA VAL A 73 3.69 -1.94 -1.96
C VAL A 73 5.21 -1.78 -1.84
N LEU A 74 5.72 -1.51 -0.63
CA LEU A 74 7.15 -1.40 -0.39
C LEU A 74 7.88 -2.71 -0.64
N SER A 75 7.29 -3.84 -0.28
CA SER A 75 7.88 -5.17 -0.51
C SER A 75 8.12 -5.43 -2.00
N VAL A 76 7.13 -5.16 -2.84
CA VAL A 76 7.28 -5.39 -4.28
C VAL A 76 8.22 -4.36 -4.92
N LEU A 77 8.26 -3.14 -4.41
CA LEU A 77 9.25 -2.14 -4.83
C LEU A 77 10.68 -2.57 -4.45
N LYS A 78 10.86 -3.11 -3.25
CA LYS A 78 12.15 -3.64 -2.81
C LYS A 78 12.61 -4.78 -3.73
N ARG A 79 11.71 -5.67 -4.09
CA ARG A 79 12.01 -6.77 -5.03
C ARG A 79 12.45 -6.23 -6.40
N GLU A 80 11.77 -5.20 -6.89
CA GLU A 80 12.07 -4.59 -8.19
C GLU A 80 13.38 -3.82 -8.18
N LEU A 81 13.61 -3.01 -7.15
CA LEU A 81 14.70 -2.04 -7.11
C LEU A 81 15.95 -2.53 -6.38
N GLY A 82 15.82 -3.51 -5.49
CA GLY A 82 16.90 -3.96 -4.62
C GLY A 82 17.13 -3.07 -3.40
N ASP A 83 16.89 -1.77 -3.52
CA ASP A 83 17.09 -0.79 -2.45
C ASP A 83 15.95 0.24 -2.49
N LEU A 84 15.22 0.38 -1.39
CA LEU A 84 14.10 1.33 -1.29
C LEU A 84 14.56 2.79 -1.30
N ASP A 85 15.84 3.06 -1.07
CA ASP A 85 16.39 4.42 -1.21
C ASP A 85 16.34 4.90 -2.67
N ARG A 86 16.19 3.99 -3.63
CA ARG A 86 16.04 4.32 -5.05
C ARG A 86 14.67 4.90 -5.40
N VAL A 87 13.68 4.81 -4.51
CA VAL A 87 12.40 5.53 -4.68
C VAL A 87 12.67 7.00 -4.40
N LYS A 88 12.53 7.83 -5.44
CA LYS A 88 12.75 9.27 -5.37
C LYS A 88 11.53 9.98 -4.79
N GLN A 89 10.34 9.62 -5.24
CA GLN A 89 9.09 10.16 -4.74
C GLN A 89 7.91 9.28 -5.11
N PHE A 90 6.84 9.38 -4.32
CA PHE A 90 5.54 8.81 -4.67
C PHE A 90 4.81 9.82 -5.54
N VAL A 91 4.42 9.40 -6.74
CA VAL A 91 3.76 10.25 -7.71
C VAL A 91 2.25 10.22 -7.50
N HIS A 92 1.70 9.01 -7.38
CA HIS A 92 0.25 8.83 -7.22
C HIS A 92 -0.07 7.58 -6.41
N LEU A 93 -1.13 7.68 -5.62
CA LEU A 93 -1.66 6.60 -4.81
C LEU A 93 -3.15 6.47 -5.07
N THR A 94 -3.61 5.27 -5.40
CA THR A 94 -5.04 4.96 -5.42
C THR A 94 -5.33 3.97 -4.31
N GLY A 95 -6.23 4.35 -3.41
CA GLY A 95 -6.64 3.51 -2.29
C GLY A 95 -8.11 3.15 -2.38
N PHE A 96 -8.40 1.85 -2.27
CA PHE A 96 -9.75 1.31 -2.25
C PHE A 96 -10.08 0.82 -0.86
N VAL A 97 -11.27 1.12 -0.38
CA VAL A 97 -11.77 0.68 0.92
C VAL A 97 -13.05 -0.11 0.69
N ARG A 98 -13.06 -1.37 1.14
CA ARG A 98 -14.32 -2.11 1.21
C ARG A 98 -15.08 -1.58 2.42
N CYS A 99 -16.16 -0.85 2.19
CA CYS A 99 -16.81 -0.09 3.25
C CYS A 99 -18.33 -0.22 3.20
N ALA A 100 -18.95 0.11 4.32
CA ALA A 100 -20.40 0.12 4.47
C ALA A 100 -21.02 1.18 3.57
N LYS A 101 -22.30 0.97 3.22
CA LYS A 101 -23.10 2.00 2.55
C LYS A 101 -23.07 3.29 3.39
N ASP A 102 -22.93 4.42 2.71
CA ASP A 102 -22.88 5.75 3.32
C ASP A 102 -21.65 6.03 4.19
N PHE A 103 -20.63 5.15 4.15
CA PHE A 103 -19.33 5.44 4.76
C PHE A 103 -18.67 6.60 4.01
N GLU A 104 -18.10 7.56 4.74
CA GLU A 104 -17.53 8.78 4.14
C GLU A 104 -16.06 9.01 4.48
N ASP A 105 -15.47 8.16 5.32
CA ASP A 105 -14.13 8.39 5.87
C ASP A 105 -13.03 7.63 5.10
N HIS A 106 -13.20 7.44 3.80
CA HIS A 106 -12.19 6.80 2.94
C HIS A 106 -10.80 7.48 3.05
N PRO A 107 -10.72 8.83 3.03
CA PRO A 107 -9.42 9.49 3.17
C PRO A 107 -8.72 9.15 4.47
N GLN A 108 -9.44 9.05 5.58
CA GLN A 108 -8.87 8.72 6.87
C GLN A 108 -8.34 7.28 6.89
N VAL A 109 -9.05 6.35 6.26
CA VAL A 109 -8.59 4.95 6.14
C VAL A 109 -7.27 4.90 5.36
N ILE A 110 -7.24 5.52 4.19
CA ILE A 110 -6.06 5.48 3.31
C ILE A 110 -4.88 6.28 3.90
N ASN A 111 -5.13 7.18 4.84
CA ASN A 111 -4.07 7.83 5.59
C ASN A 111 -3.16 6.82 6.29
N GLY A 112 -3.65 5.61 6.61
CA GLY A 112 -2.79 4.55 7.13
C GLY A 112 -1.62 4.23 6.21
N ALA A 113 -1.82 4.29 4.90
CA ALA A 113 -0.77 4.14 3.90
C ALA A 113 0.05 5.41 3.73
N SER A 114 -0.62 6.55 3.53
CA SER A 114 0.06 7.83 3.28
C SER A 114 0.95 8.26 4.44
N GLU A 115 0.53 8.02 5.67
CA GLU A 115 1.34 8.30 6.86
C GLU A 115 2.62 7.47 6.87
N LEU A 116 2.54 6.18 6.52
CA LEU A 116 3.72 5.34 6.43
C LEU A 116 4.71 5.88 5.39
N PHE A 117 4.24 6.20 4.20
CA PHE A 117 5.12 6.72 3.14
C PHE A 117 5.72 8.07 3.53
N ARG A 118 4.95 8.95 4.16
CA ARG A 118 5.47 10.23 4.69
C ARG A 118 6.53 10.00 5.77
N ASP A 119 6.29 9.08 6.68
CA ASP A 119 7.23 8.80 7.78
C ASP A 119 8.55 8.26 7.25
N LEU A 120 8.52 7.53 6.13
CA LEU A 120 9.72 6.97 5.50
C LEU A 120 10.43 7.95 4.56
N TYR A 121 9.69 8.70 3.75
CA TYR A 121 10.23 9.52 2.66
C TYR A 121 10.04 11.02 2.85
N GLY A 122 9.40 11.46 3.92
CA GLY A 122 9.09 12.87 4.12
C GLY A 122 8.10 13.37 3.06
N GLU A 123 8.28 14.58 2.59
CA GLU A 123 7.40 15.17 1.55
C GLU A 123 7.37 14.34 0.27
N ALA A 124 8.47 13.69 -0.07
CA ALA A 124 8.55 12.83 -1.25
C ALA A 124 7.63 11.60 -1.15
N GLY A 125 7.23 11.21 0.04
CA GLY A 125 6.27 10.12 0.26
C GLY A 125 4.81 10.53 0.07
N VAL A 126 4.54 11.83 -0.09
CA VAL A 126 3.18 12.37 -0.22
C VAL A 126 2.98 12.88 -1.64
N GLY A 127 2.25 12.09 -2.44
CA GLY A 127 1.94 12.43 -3.82
C GLY A 127 0.47 12.77 -4.02
N THR A 128 0.05 12.79 -5.27
CA THR A 128 -1.38 12.89 -5.58
C THR A 128 -2.08 11.60 -5.14
N ARG A 129 -3.37 11.69 -4.84
CA ARG A 129 -4.09 10.56 -4.26
C ARG A 129 -5.57 10.58 -4.60
N ILE A 130 -6.14 9.41 -4.76
CA ILE A 130 -7.58 9.21 -4.68
C ILE A 130 -7.88 8.09 -3.68
N ALA A 131 -8.89 8.28 -2.84
CA ALA A 131 -9.37 7.31 -1.87
C ALA A 131 -10.85 7.13 -2.06
N LEU A 132 -11.28 5.89 -2.34
CA LEU A 132 -12.69 5.64 -2.65
C LEU A 132 -13.14 4.27 -2.15
N GLY A 133 -14.47 4.10 -2.11
CA GLY A 133 -15.09 2.86 -1.72
C GLY A 133 -15.14 1.85 -2.85
N ALA A 134 -15.02 0.58 -2.48
CA ALA A 134 -15.22 -0.53 -3.39
C ALA A 134 -16.38 -1.39 -2.87
N TYR A 135 -17.18 -1.90 -3.79
CA TYR A 135 -18.26 -2.83 -3.43
C TYR A 135 -17.70 -4.12 -2.86
N GLU A 136 -16.70 -4.68 -3.54
CA GLU A 136 -15.96 -5.87 -3.10
C GLU A 136 -14.49 -5.71 -3.45
N LEU A 137 -13.63 -6.36 -2.68
CA LEU A 137 -12.21 -6.50 -2.96
C LEU A 137 -11.81 -7.97 -2.94
N PRO A 138 -10.67 -8.35 -3.55
CA PRO A 138 -10.26 -9.75 -3.60
C PRO A 138 -10.27 -10.40 -2.21
N GLU A 139 -10.83 -11.59 -2.12
CA GLU A 139 -10.93 -12.39 -0.89
C GLU A 139 -11.68 -11.69 0.26
N GLY A 140 -12.35 -10.58 0.00
CA GLY A 140 -13.01 -9.78 1.03
C GLY A 140 -12.06 -8.87 1.79
N ALA A 141 -10.92 -8.52 1.20
CA ALA A 141 -9.94 -7.62 1.81
C ALA A 141 -10.56 -6.28 2.17
N ALA A 142 -10.12 -5.69 3.28
CA ALA A 142 -10.60 -4.39 3.73
C ALA A 142 -10.10 -3.24 2.88
N THR A 143 -8.90 -3.37 2.32
CA THR A 143 -8.27 -2.34 1.48
C THR A 143 -7.51 -2.95 0.32
N GLU A 144 -7.29 -2.13 -0.70
CA GLU A 144 -6.36 -2.43 -1.77
C GLU A 144 -5.72 -1.12 -2.23
N ILE A 145 -4.40 -1.13 -2.45
CA ILE A 145 -3.65 0.08 -2.76
C ILE A 145 -2.75 -0.16 -3.96
N THR A 146 -2.80 0.77 -4.92
CA THR A 146 -1.86 0.84 -6.03
C THR A 146 -1.07 2.13 -5.95
N ALA A 147 0.11 2.15 -6.54
CA ALA A 147 0.97 3.31 -6.50
C ALA A 147 1.75 3.49 -7.81
N ILE A 148 2.14 4.73 -8.07
CA ILE A 148 3.10 5.08 -9.11
C ILE A 148 4.21 5.83 -8.40
N VAL A 149 5.45 5.37 -8.55
CA VAL A 149 6.61 6.02 -7.94
C VAL A 149 7.62 6.42 -9.02
N GLU A 150 8.36 7.49 -8.75
CA GLU A 150 9.52 7.86 -9.54
C GLU A 150 10.76 7.28 -8.86
N VAL A 151 11.66 6.72 -9.66
CA VAL A 151 12.87 6.05 -9.16
C VAL A 151 14.13 6.65 -9.77
N THR A 152 15.24 6.47 -9.08
CA THR A 152 16.56 6.80 -9.59
C THR A 152 17.14 5.63 -10.38
N ASP A 153 18.16 5.90 -11.18
CA ASP A 153 18.87 4.87 -11.94
C ASP A 153 19.59 3.86 -11.04
#